data_aa3f8cce0af766f6c55069d2a15894a9
#
_entry.id   aa3f8cce0af766f6c55069d2a15894a9
#
_cell.length_a   1.000
_cell.length_b   1.000
_cell.length_c   1.000
_cell.angle_alpha   90.00
_cell.angle_beta   90.00
_cell.angle_gamma   90.00
#
_symmetry.space_group_name_H-M   'P 1'
#
loop_
_entity.id
_entity.type
_entity.pdbx_description
1 polymer ?
#
loop_
_entity_poly.entity_id
_entity_poly.type
_entity_poly.pdbx_seq_one_letter_code
_entity_poly.pdbx_strand_id
1 'polypeptide(L)'
;MKMIIKNEWETPDAIPAKDIDLEHFSEEVELLIPEMDAFGVIREVKRIGYYHLQAHQWFVFSEDNTREELCSRVLAWRYLS
;
A
#
# COMPACT_ATOMS: atom_id res chain seq x y z
N MET A 1 -29.12 -5.68 0.81
CA MET A 1 -28.20 -4.54 0.90
C MET A 1 -26.77 -5.06 1.02
N LYS A 2 -25.90 -4.53 0.21
CA LYS A 2 -24.49 -4.92 0.24
C LYS A 2 -23.78 -4.22 1.38
N MET A 3 -23.16 -4.98 2.25
CA MET A 3 -22.38 -4.42 3.34
C MET A 3 -20.98 -4.10 2.85
N ILE A 4 -20.50 -2.87 3.11
CA ILE A 4 -19.14 -2.47 2.77
C ILE A 4 -18.23 -2.83 3.95
N ILE A 5 -17.25 -3.69 3.69
CA ILE A 5 -16.27 -4.08 4.70
C ILE A 5 -15.02 -3.22 4.48
N LYS A 6 -14.76 -2.27 5.38
CA LYS A 6 -13.67 -1.30 5.23
C LYS A 6 -12.28 -1.94 5.23
N ASN A 7 -12.15 -3.12 5.83
CA ASN A 7 -10.85 -3.79 5.97
C ASN A 7 -10.63 -4.89 4.93
N GLU A 8 -11.47 -4.96 3.93
CA GLU A 8 -11.31 -5.94 2.86
C GLU A 8 -10.12 -5.58 1.98
N TRP A 9 -9.28 -6.57 1.69
CA TRP A 9 -8.13 -6.36 0.83
C TRP A 9 -8.53 -6.21 -0.63
N GLU A 10 -7.93 -5.21 -1.28
CA GLU A 10 -8.11 -4.95 -2.70
C GLU A 10 -6.88 -5.42 -3.48
N THR A 11 -7.08 -5.78 -4.73
CA THR A 11 -5.97 -6.13 -5.62
C THR A 11 -5.24 -4.86 -6.08
N PRO A 12 -3.96 -4.94 -6.44
CA PRO A 12 -3.18 -3.75 -6.81
C PRO A 12 -3.58 -3.10 -8.13
N ASP A 13 -4.41 -3.74 -8.92
CA ASP A 13 -4.98 -3.12 -10.13
C ASP A 13 -6.09 -2.12 -9.79
N ALA A 14 -6.67 -2.23 -8.61
CA ALA A 14 -7.54 -1.19 -8.08
C ALA A 14 -6.66 -0.14 -7.39
N ILE A 15 -6.96 1.13 -7.58
CA ILE A 15 -6.16 2.23 -7.06
C ILE A 15 -6.90 2.91 -5.91
N PRO A 16 -6.22 3.22 -4.80
CA PRO A 16 -6.87 3.95 -3.69
C PRO A 16 -7.34 5.33 -4.13
N ALA A 17 -8.30 5.87 -3.40
CA ALA A 17 -8.81 7.20 -3.65
C ALA A 17 -7.69 8.24 -3.54
N LYS A 18 -7.79 9.30 -4.35
CA LYS A 18 -6.86 10.41 -4.30
C LYS A 18 -6.93 11.08 -2.93
N ASP A 19 -5.77 11.47 -2.39
CA ASP A 19 -5.70 12.25 -1.17
C ASP A 19 -6.38 13.61 -1.39
N ILE A 20 -7.10 14.07 -0.39
CA ILE A 20 -7.87 15.30 -0.51
C ILE A 20 -6.98 16.54 -0.66
N ASP A 21 -5.78 16.49 -0.10
CA ASP A 21 -4.85 17.63 -0.07
C ASP A 21 -3.71 17.53 -1.08
N LEU A 22 -3.46 16.34 -1.61
CA LEU A 22 -2.30 16.08 -2.47
C LEU A 22 -2.76 15.69 -3.87
N GLU A 23 -2.39 16.49 -4.84
CA GLU A 23 -2.89 16.35 -6.21
C GLU A 23 -2.50 15.05 -6.90
N HIS A 24 -1.27 14.56 -6.64
CA HIS A 24 -0.72 13.43 -7.36
C HIS A 24 -0.58 12.15 -6.52
N PHE A 25 -1.15 12.14 -5.33
CA PHE A 25 -1.00 11.01 -4.42
C PHE A 25 -2.35 10.46 -3.99
N SER A 26 -2.41 9.14 -3.84
CA SER A 26 -3.56 8.52 -3.19
C SER A 26 -3.50 8.76 -1.69
N GLU A 27 -4.61 8.45 -1.01
CA GLU A 27 -4.58 8.34 0.45
C GLU A 27 -3.53 7.31 0.86
N GLU A 28 -2.97 7.48 2.06
CA GLU A 28 -2.14 6.44 2.66
C GLU A 28 -3.01 5.25 3.01
N VAL A 29 -2.52 4.06 2.67
CA VAL A 29 -3.24 2.81 2.85
C VAL A 29 -2.30 1.76 3.45
N GLU A 30 -2.88 0.66 3.91
CA GLU A 30 -2.08 -0.48 4.32
C GLU A 30 -1.78 -1.35 3.11
N LEU A 31 -0.51 -1.67 2.92
CA LEU A 31 -0.04 -2.52 1.83
C LEU A 31 0.38 -3.87 2.37
N LEU A 32 0.06 -4.91 1.63
CA LEU A 32 0.59 -6.25 1.84
C LEU A 32 1.67 -6.48 0.81
N ILE A 33 2.91 -6.63 1.26
CA ILE A 33 4.06 -6.76 0.36
C ILE A 33 4.89 -7.99 0.71
N PRO A 34 5.56 -8.61 -0.28
CA PRO A 34 6.50 -9.69 0.01
C PRO A 34 7.82 -9.10 0.48
N GLU A 35 8.39 -9.66 1.53
CA GLU A 35 9.66 -9.21 2.07
C GLU A 35 10.51 -10.42 2.45
N MET A 36 11.77 -10.43 2.05
CA MET A 36 12.69 -11.52 2.34
C MET A 36 13.39 -11.25 3.66
N ASP A 37 13.37 -12.24 4.55
CA ASP A 37 14.06 -12.13 5.82
C ASP A 37 15.55 -12.52 5.68
N ALA A 38 16.29 -12.47 6.80
CA ALA A 38 17.73 -12.75 6.82
C ALA A 38 18.06 -14.20 6.43
N PHE A 39 17.10 -15.09 6.47
CA PHE A 39 17.27 -16.50 6.12
C PHE A 39 16.82 -16.82 4.70
N GLY A 40 16.46 -15.81 3.92
CA GLY A 40 15.97 -16.01 2.57
C GLY A 40 14.52 -16.46 2.46
N VAL A 41 13.78 -16.41 3.55
CA VAL A 41 12.36 -16.78 3.56
C VAL A 41 11.53 -15.55 3.20
N ILE A 42 10.64 -15.72 2.22
CA ILE A 42 9.75 -14.64 1.80
C ILE A 42 8.49 -14.68 2.66
N ARG A 43 8.15 -13.54 3.25
CA ARG A 43 6.95 -13.38 4.08
C ARG A 43 6.11 -12.24 3.56
N GLU A 44 4.83 -12.34 3.76
CA GLU A 44 3.93 -11.23 3.51
C GLU A 44 3.91 -10.33 4.74
N VAL A 45 4.26 -9.07 4.57
CA VAL A 45 4.30 -8.10 5.65
C VAL A 45 3.37 -6.93 5.33
N LYS A 46 2.89 -6.29 6.37
CA LYS A 46 2.02 -5.12 6.26
C LYS A 46 2.84 -3.86 6.47
N ARG A 47 2.68 -2.91 5.57
CA ARG A 47 3.34 -1.60 5.64
C ARG A 47 2.34 -0.53 5.25
N ILE A 48 2.59 0.70 5.67
CA ILE A 48 1.81 1.84 5.20
C ILE A 48 2.49 2.35 3.93
N GLY A 49 1.67 2.74 2.97
CA GLY A 49 2.18 3.29 1.72
C GLY A 49 1.11 4.04 0.98
N TYR A 50 1.41 4.42 -0.24
CA TYR A 50 0.48 5.17 -1.09
C TYR A 50 0.80 4.91 -2.56
N TYR A 51 -0.15 5.28 -3.42
CA TYR A 51 0.03 5.19 -4.86
C TYR A 51 0.28 6.58 -5.43
N HIS A 52 1.33 6.74 -6.24
CA HIS A 52 1.61 7.97 -6.95
C HIS A 52 0.81 7.95 -8.26
N LEU A 53 -0.24 8.76 -8.33
CA LEU A 53 -1.21 8.71 -9.43
C LEU A 53 -0.59 9.06 -10.78
N GLN A 54 0.31 10.02 -10.83
CA GLN A 54 0.93 10.47 -12.06
C GLN A 54 2.02 9.50 -12.54
N ALA A 55 2.81 8.98 -11.62
CA ALA A 55 3.91 8.08 -11.95
C ALA A 55 3.44 6.63 -12.12
N HIS A 56 2.24 6.29 -11.67
CA HIS A 56 1.69 4.93 -11.69
C HIS A 56 2.58 3.97 -10.90
N GLN A 57 3.01 4.38 -9.72
CA GLN A 57 3.92 3.60 -8.89
C GLN A 57 3.48 3.62 -7.43
N TRP A 58 3.74 2.51 -6.74
CA TRP A 58 3.51 2.39 -5.32
C TRP A 58 4.75 2.82 -4.55
N PHE A 59 4.53 3.48 -3.42
CA PHE A 59 5.58 3.81 -2.46
C PHE A 59 5.22 3.24 -1.11
N VAL A 60 6.22 2.80 -0.38
CA VAL A 60 6.03 2.15 0.92
C VAL A 60 6.95 2.82 1.95
N PHE A 61 6.41 3.03 3.15
CA PHE A 61 7.21 3.52 4.26
C PHE A 61 7.93 2.36 4.93
N SER A 62 9.11 2.64 5.47
CA SER A 62 9.85 1.68 6.29
C SER A 62 9.04 1.33 7.53
N GLU A 63 9.46 0.26 8.23
CA GLU A 63 8.76 -0.24 9.42
C GLU A 63 8.57 0.85 10.48
N ASP A 64 9.57 1.73 10.65
CA ASP A 64 9.52 2.83 11.61
C ASP A 64 8.94 4.12 11.02
N ASN A 65 8.48 4.09 9.76
CA ASN A 65 7.90 5.21 9.03
C ASN A 65 8.85 6.41 8.87
N THR A 66 10.16 6.18 8.90
CA THR A 66 11.15 7.26 8.74
C THR A 66 11.62 7.44 7.32
N ARG A 67 11.45 6.45 6.46
CA ARG A 67 11.86 6.50 5.05
C ARG A 67 10.77 5.96 4.16
N GLU A 68 10.72 6.45 2.93
CA GLU A 68 9.85 5.87 1.92
C GLU A 68 10.66 5.36 0.74
N GLU A 69 10.21 4.30 0.15
CA GLU A 69 10.89 3.64 -0.96
C GLU A 69 9.89 3.25 -2.03
N LEU A 70 10.36 3.21 -3.26
CA LEU A 70 9.59 2.66 -4.36
C LEU A 70 9.30 1.19 -4.09
N CYS A 71 8.03 0.82 -4.18
CA CYS A 71 7.61 -0.56 -3.98
C CYS A 71 7.22 -1.17 -5.33
N SER A 72 8.04 -2.08 -5.84
CA SER A 72 7.81 -2.69 -7.14
C SER A 72 6.74 -3.79 -7.12
N ARG A 73 6.38 -4.27 -5.94
CA ARG A 73 5.42 -5.37 -5.83
C ARG A 73 4.51 -5.19 -4.64
N VAL A 74 3.25 -4.97 -4.91
CA VAL A 74 2.19 -4.91 -3.91
C VAL A 74 1.27 -6.10 -4.18
N LEU A 75 1.04 -6.92 -3.17
CA LEU A 75 0.15 -8.09 -3.29
C LEU A 75 -1.31 -7.68 -3.13
N ALA A 76 -1.56 -6.77 -2.20
CA ALA A 76 -2.89 -6.28 -1.93
C ALA A 76 -2.78 -5.00 -1.10
N TRP A 77 -3.87 -4.25 -1.03
CA TRP A 77 -3.93 -3.06 -0.19
C TRP A 77 -5.32 -2.92 0.41
N ARG A 78 -5.43 -2.15 1.47
CA ARG A 78 -6.72 -1.81 2.06
C ARG A 78 -6.63 -0.47 2.75
N TYR A 79 -7.79 0.19 2.90
CA TYR A 79 -7.83 1.46 3.59
C TYR A 79 -7.48 1.29 5.07
N LEU A 80 -6.85 2.33 5.62
CA LEU A 80 -6.62 2.42 7.05
C LEU A 80 -7.96 2.66 7.75
N SER A 81 -8.23 1.93 8.78
CA SER A 81 -9.50 2.06 9.51
C SER A 81 -9.47 3.16 10.55
#